data_d153ce1a379b6488d5071a10f5c1ed94
#
_entry.id   d153ce1a379b6488d5071a10f5c1ed94
#
_cell.length_a   1.000
_cell.length_b   1.000
_cell.length_c   1.000
_cell.angle_alpha   90.00
_cell.angle_beta   90.00
_cell.angle_gamma   90.00
#
_symmetry.space_group_name_H-M   'P 1'
#
loop_
_entity.id
_entity.type
_entity.pdbx_description
1 polymer ?
#
loop_
_entity_poly.entity_id
_entity_poly.type
_entity_poly.pdbx_seq_one_letter_code
_entity_poly.pdbx_strand_id
1 'polypeptide(L)'
;MQDDAGTYQYGRRQFIRTVLSGATAGVAAQAGITFVAPKTLKAQTNLSPDAALQELMAGNQRFAANQLTSIEHDLVVLKEHTVDKQQPFAAVLACADSRVPVELVFDQTIGHIFVTRVAGNVATSEIIASLEYGVAVLGVKAILVLGHTSCGAVKASMTTGNVPGQISLLYARLQQAVQQSNGDLNKAIEANAKIQADLLRTASTVIRDAIKDNQLKVASAVYNLATGKVTLS
;
A
#
# COMPACT_ATOMS: atom_id res chain seq x y z
N MET A 1 26.92 38.08 -24.19
CA MET A 1 26.32 37.37 -23.05
C MET A 1 25.60 36.19 -23.65
N GLN A 2 26.25 35.04 -23.62
CA GLN A 2 25.78 33.79 -24.21
C GLN A 2 25.23 32.92 -23.08
N ASP A 3 23.98 32.52 -23.19
CA ASP A 3 23.34 31.60 -22.25
C ASP A 3 23.58 30.17 -22.72
N ASP A 4 24.35 29.42 -21.93
CA ASP A 4 24.62 28.01 -22.11
C ASP A 4 23.51 27.21 -21.44
N ALA A 5 22.51 26.78 -22.22
CA ALA A 5 21.50 25.80 -21.78
C ALA A 5 22.01 24.38 -22.10
N GLY A 6 22.67 23.76 -21.13
CA GLY A 6 23.10 22.37 -21.20
C GLY A 6 21.92 21.40 -21.20
N THR A 7 21.52 20.93 -22.37
CA THR A 7 20.53 19.82 -22.53
C THR A 7 21.21 18.48 -22.25
N TYR A 8 20.85 17.84 -21.12
CA TYR A 8 21.19 16.45 -20.83
C TYR A 8 20.39 15.52 -21.76
N GLN A 9 20.97 15.14 -22.90
CA GLN A 9 20.44 14.04 -23.72
C GLN A 9 21.03 12.72 -23.23
N TYR A 10 20.30 11.98 -22.39
CA TYR A 10 20.57 10.56 -22.15
C TYR A 10 20.14 9.75 -23.36
N GLY A 11 21.09 9.40 -24.23
CA GLY A 11 20.82 8.67 -25.45
C GLY A 11 20.42 7.21 -25.18
N ARG A 12 19.28 6.78 -25.73
CA ARG A 12 18.79 5.38 -25.75
C ARG A 12 19.86 4.34 -26.15
N ARG A 13 20.90 4.74 -26.85
CA ARG A 13 22.04 3.89 -27.26
C ARG A 13 22.96 3.47 -26.09
N GLN A 14 23.03 4.24 -25.03
CA GLN A 14 23.86 3.91 -23.87
C GLN A 14 23.18 2.86 -22.98
N PHE A 15 21.86 2.91 -22.86
CA PHE A 15 21.08 1.92 -22.12
C PHE A 15 21.16 0.52 -22.77
N ILE A 16 21.07 0.45 -24.10
CA ILE A 16 21.12 -0.83 -24.85
C ILE A 16 22.51 -1.45 -24.79
N ARG A 17 23.60 -0.67 -24.72
CA ARG A 17 24.96 -1.20 -24.59
C ARG A 17 25.21 -1.85 -23.22
N THR A 18 24.56 -1.39 -22.16
CA THR A 18 24.71 -1.97 -20.81
C THR A 18 23.94 -3.29 -20.67
N VAL A 19 22.87 -3.49 -21.42
CA VAL A 19 22.05 -4.72 -21.35
C VAL A 19 22.61 -5.86 -22.23
N LEU A 20 23.30 -5.52 -23.33
CA LEU A 20 23.86 -6.52 -24.27
C LEU A 20 25.23 -7.08 -23.87
N SER A 21 25.90 -6.53 -22.86
CA SER A 21 27.16 -7.06 -22.32
C SER A 21 26.97 -8.19 -21.29
N GLY A 22 25.74 -8.62 -21.00
CA GLY A 22 25.44 -9.72 -20.07
C GLY A 22 25.53 -11.14 -20.64
N ALA A 23 25.93 -11.32 -21.92
CA ALA A 23 25.90 -12.63 -22.57
C ALA A 23 27.26 -13.36 -22.66
N THR A 24 28.28 -12.95 -21.87
CA THR A 24 29.55 -13.69 -21.76
C THR A 24 29.85 -13.98 -20.28
N ALA A 25 29.06 -14.86 -19.69
CA ALA A 25 29.24 -15.34 -18.32
C ALA A 25 30.41 -16.34 -18.15
N GLY A 26 31.39 -16.33 -19.05
CA GLY A 26 32.51 -17.30 -19.05
C GLY A 26 33.89 -16.76 -18.67
N VAL A 27 34.11 -15.45 -18.58
CA VAL A 27 35.46 -14.90 -18.37
C VAL A 27 35.57 -13.89 -17.22
N ALA A 28 34.47 -13.55 -16.53
CA ALA A 28 34.47 -12.54 -15.46
C ALA A 28 34.89 -13.06 -14.06
N ALA A 29 35.34 -14.30 -13.94
CA ALA A 29 35.77 -14.88 -12.64
C ALA A 29 37.12 -14.33 -12.13
N GLN A 30 37.83 -13.50 -12.88
CA GLN A 30 39.12 -12.92 -12.46
C GLN A 30 39.11 -11.42 -12.19
N ALA A 31 37.96 -10.74 -12.38
CA ALA A 31 37.89 -9.28 -12.23
C ALA A 31 37.23 -8.81 -10.93
N GLY A 32 37.23 -9.59 -9.84
CA GLY A 32 36.87 -9.12 -8.51
C GLY A 32 35.56 -8.32 -8.38
N ILE A 33 34.60 -8.51 -9.28
CA ILE A 33 33.27 -7.88 -9.19
C ILE A 33 32.48 -8.66 -8.14
N THR A 34 32.61 -8.26 -6.89
CA THR A 34 31.70 -8.67 -5.84
C THR A 34 30.33 -8.09 -6.16
N PHE A 35 29.40 -8.95 -6.57
CA PHE A 35 27.97 -8.62 -6.48
C PHE A 35 27.66 -8.37 -5.00
N VAL A 36 27.57 -7.10 -4.60
CA VAL A 36 27.02 -6.74 -3.30
C VAL A 36 25.54 -7.10 -3.40
N ALA A 37 25.16 -8.25 -2.82
CA ALA A 37 23.76 -8.56 -2.61
C ALA A 37 23.12 -7.34 -1.90
N PRO A 38 21.93 -6.90 -2.33
CA PRO A 38 21.27 -5.79 -1.65
C PRO A 38 21.21 -6.14 -0.15
N LYS A 39 21.76 -5.24 0.69
CA LYS A 39 21.65 -5.40 2.14
C LYS A 39 20.18 -5.60 2.45
N THR A 40 19.82 -6.75 3.01
CA THR A 40 18.51 -6.95 3.61
C THR A 40 18.31 -5.83 4.61
N LEU A 41 17.44 -4.88 4.28
CA LEU A 41 17.12 -3.79 5.17
C LEU A 41 16.52 -4.42 6.44
N LYS A 42 17.14 -4.17 7.58
CA LYS A 42 16.60 -4.64 8.87
C LYS A 42 15.23 -4.00 9.04
N ALA A 43 14.22 -4.83 9.31
CA ALA A 43 12.90 -4.36 9.68
C ALA A 43 13.03 -3.29 10.78
N GLN A 44 12.36 -2.16 10.57
CA GLN A 44 12.40 -1.04 11.54
C GLN A 44 11.51 -1.31 12.76
N THR A 45 10.62 -2.31 12.68
CA THR A 45 9.78 -2.78 13.77
C THR A 45 10.13 -4.21 14.19
N ASN A 46 10.03 -4.50 15.49
CA ASN A 46 10.24 -5.84 16.06
C ASN A 46 8.94 -6.68 16.09
N LEU A 47 7.82 -6.14 15.61
CA LEU A 47 6.56 -6.87 15.59
C LEU A 47 6.62 -8.03 14.59
N SER A 48 5.96 -9.15 14.92
CA SER A 48 5.64 -10.17 13.95
C SER A 48 4.51 -9.69 13.01
N PRO A 49 4.32 -10.32 11.84
CA PRO A 49 3.22 -9.98 10.94
C PRO A 49 1.85 -10.07 11.59
N ASP A 50 1.62 -11.07 12.44
CA ASP A 50 0.36 -11.22 13.18
C ASP A 50 0.19 -10.13 14.25
N ALA A 51 1.25 -9.82 15.00
CA ALA A 51 1.23 -8.75 16.00
C ALA A 51 0.97 -7.37 15.36
N ALA A 52 1.53 -7.11 14.18
CA ALA A 52 1.27 -5.86 13.44
C ALA A 52 -0.20 -5.72 13.04
N LEU A 53 -0.82 -6.81 12.56
CA LEU A 53 -2.25 -6.80 12.25
C LEU A 53 -3.10 -6.65 13.52
N GLN A 54 -2.73 -7.34 14.61
CA GLN A 54 -3.41 -7.23 15.91
C GLN A 54 -3.34 -5.81 16.47
N GLU A 55 -2.21 -5.12 16.33
CA GLU A 55 -2.06 -3.73 16.78
C GLU A 55 -3.01 -2.78 16.01
N LEU A 56 -3.14 -2.94 14.68
CA LEU A 56 -4.16 -2.19 13.93
C LEU A 56 -5.56 -2.45 14.47
N MET A 57 -5.91 -3.70 14.72
CA MET A 57 -7.25 -4.07 15.21
C MET A 57 -7.49 -3.59 16.64
N ALA A 58 -6.50 -3.62 17.51
CA ALA A 58 -6.57 -3.05 18.87
C ALA A 58 -6.77 -1.53 18.84
N GLY A 59 -6.06 -0.83 17.96
CA GLY A 59 -6.27 0.62 17.74
C GLY A 59 -7.69 0.92 17.27
N ASN A 60 -8.22 0.12 16.34
CA ASN A 60 -9.60 0.30 15.92
C ASN A 60 -10.63 0.04 17.03
N GLN A 61 -10.37 -0.89 17.94
CA GLN A 61 -11.24 -1.09 19.11
C GLN A 61 -11.27 0.16 19.98
N ARG A 62 -10.12 0.82 20.23
CA ARG A 62 -10.06 2.07 20.98
C ARG A 62 -10.83 3.19 20.26
N PHE A 63 -10.63 3.33 18.92
CA PHE A 63 -11.37 4.30 18.11
C PHE A 63 -12.89 4.08 18.20
N ALA A 64 -13.37 2.85 17.98
CA ALA A 64 -14.79 2.53 18.02
C ALA A 64 -15.41 2.70 19.44
N ALA A 65 -14.59 2.63 20.47
CA ALA A 65 -15.01 2.88 21.87
C ALA A 65 -14.86 4.36 22.27
N ASN A 66 -14.44 5.27 21.38
CA ASN A 66 -14.11 6.67 21.69
C ASN A 66 -13.00 6.81 22.76
N GLN A 67 -12.01 5.93 22.73
CA GLN A 67 -10.89 5.86 23.68
C GLN A 67 -9.55 6.06 22.96
N LEU A 68 -9.46 7.10 22.11
CA LEU A 68 -8.25 7.40 21.37
C LEU A 68 -7.10 7.76 22.31
N THR A 69 -5.91 7.28 21.99
CA THR A 69 -4.67 7.52 22.73
C THR A 69 -3.62 8.27 21.90
N SER A 70 -3.74 8.26 20.57
CA SER A 70 -2.72 8.77 19.66
C SER A 70 -2.73 10.28 19.44
N ILE A 71 -3.89 10.94 19.57
CA ILE A 71 -4.08 12.34 19.13
C ILE A 71 -3.34 13.36 20.00
N GLU A 72 -3.15 13.08 21.30
CA GLU A 72 -2.65 14.07 22.25
C GLU A 72 -1.18 14.47 22.02
N HIS A 73 -0.42 13.66 21.28
CA HIS A 73 1.04 13.80 21.16
C HIS A 73 1.55 13.99 19.72
N ASP A 74 0.66 14.03 18.71
CA ASP A 74 1.06 13.99 17.30
C ASP A 74 2.03 15.10 16.88
N LEU A 75 1.84 16.34 17.35
CA LEU A 75 2.76 17.45 16.99
C LEU A 75 4.13 17.32 17.66
N VAL A 76 4.21 16.77 18.86
CA VAL A 76 5.47 16.50 19.55
C VAL A 76 6.20 15.38 18.82
N VAL A 77 5.50 14.28 18.50
CA VAL A 77 6.03 13.14 17.74
C VAL A 77 6.57 13.60 16.39
N LEU A 78 5.81 14.44 15.66
CA LEU A 78 6.24 14.97 14.37
C LEU A 78 7.55 15.75 14.48
N LYS A 79 7.67 16.64 15.47
CA LYS A 79 8.83 17.54 15.60
C LYS A 79 10.07 16.85 16.14
N GLU A 80 9.92 15.87 17.03
CA GLU A 80 11.05 15.28 17.76
C GLU A 80 11.52 13.96 17.18
N HIS A 81 10.62 13.17 16.58
CA HIS A 81 10.92 11.78 16.27
C HIS A 81 10.75 11.39 14.79
N THR A 82 10.05 12.18 13.97
CA THR A 82 9.68 11.78 12.62
C THR A 82 10.22 12.67 11.51
N VAL A 83 11.00 13.72 11.82
CA VAL A 83 11.57 14.63 10.81
C VAL A 83 12.52 13.88 9.88
N ASP A 84 13.42 13.09 10.44
CA ASP A 84 14.48 12.42 9.67
C ASP A 84 14.09 10.98 9.22
N LYS A 85 13.07 10.39 9.84
CA LYS A 85 12.70 8.99 9.57
C LYS A 85 11.24 8.70 9.89
N GLN A 86 10.67 7.74 9.19
CA GLN A 86 9.40 7.09 9.54
C GLN A 86 9.65 5.62 9.90
N GLN A 87 8.86 5.07 10.81
CA GLN A 87 8.99 3.68 11.28
C GLN A 87 7.63 2.97 11.29
N PRO A 88 6.97 2.85 10.13
CA PRO A 88 5.67 2.21 10.09
C PRO A 88 5.80 0.72 10.36
N PHE A 89 4.91 0.18 11.21
CA PHE A 89 4.83 -1.26 11.43
C PHE A 89 3.88 -1.95 10.44
N ALA A 90 2.95 -1.19 9.85
CA ALA A 90 1.97 -1.67 8.89
C ALA A 90 1.74 -0.66 7.76
N ALA A 91 1.20 -1.16 6.64
CA ALA A 91 0.69 -0.34 5.56
C ALA A 91 -0.82 -0.55 5.39
N VAL A 92 -1.53 0.49 4.97
CA VAL A 92 -2.97 0.43 4.70
C VAL A 92 -3.26 0.98 3.31
N LEU A 93 -3.92 0.17 2.46
CA LEU A 93 -4.54 0.63 1.22
C LEU A 93 -6.00 0.95 1.50
N ALA A 94 -6.38 2.22 1.48
CA ALA A 94 -7.74 2.68 1.77
C ALA A 94 -8.36 3.47 0.61
N CYS A 95 -9.66 3.70 0.72
CA CYS A 95 -10.34 4.64 -0.17
C CYS A 95 -9.88 6.09 0.10
N ALA A 96 -9.90 6.91 -0.96
CA ALA A 96 -9.69 8.37 -0.85
C ALA A 96 -10.89 9.11 -0.20
N ASP A 97 -11.95 8.40 0.19
CA ASP A 97 -13.14 8.96 0.84
C ASP A 97 -12.75 9.76 2.08
N SER A 98 -13.25 11.01 2.17
CA SER A 98 -12.89 11.96 3.24
C SER A 98 -13.34 11.50 4.65
N ARG A 99 -14.25 10.52 4.72
CA ARG A 99 -14.75 9.94 5.98
C ARG A 99 -13.90 8.78 6.49
N VAL A 100 -12.79 8.47 5.83
CA VAL A 100 -11.90 7.36 6.18
C VAL A 100 -10.51 7.91 6.58
N PRO A 101 -10.39 8.55 7.75
CA PRO A 101 -9.10 9.02 8.28
C PRO A 101 -8.34 7.82 8.88
N VAL A 102 -7.51 7.17 8.08
CA VAL A 102 -6.92 5.85 8.41
C VAL A 102 -6.17 5.87 9.74
N GLU A 103 -5.38 6.90 9.98
CA GLU A 103 -4.60 7.05 11.21
C GLU A 103 -5.52 7.09 12.45
N LEU A 104 -6.62 7.85 12.38
CA LEU A 104 -7.61 7.91 13.47
C LEU A 104 -8.36 6.59 13.62
N VAL A 105 -8.77 5.97 12.51
CA VAL A 105 -9.52 4.68 12.52
C VAL A 105 -8.74 3.59 13.24
N PHE A 106 -7.41 3.63 13.15
CA PHE A 106 -6.54 2.65 13.83
C PHE A 106 -5.83 3.20 15.06
N ASP A 107 -6.21 4.40 15.53
CA ASP A 107 -5.61 5.05 16.71
C ASP A 107 -4.07 5.00 16.68
N GLN A 108 -3.50 5.41 15.54
CA GLN A 108 -2.06 5.44 15.32
C GLN A 108 -1.57 6.87 15.16
N THR A 109 -0.39 7.14 15.70
CA THR A 109 0.26 8.45 15.59
C THR A 109 1.07 8.58 14.30
N ILE A 110 1.55 9.78 14.01
CA ILE A 110 2.38 10.14 12.84
C ILE A 110 3.60 9.21 12.76
N GLY A 111 3.83 8.68 11.56
CA GLY A 111 4.99 7.83 11.26
C GLY A 111 4.81 6.33 11.56
N HIS A 112 3.71 5.91 12.22
CA HIS A 112 3.48 4.52 12.63
C HIS A 112 2.83 3.63 11.58
N ILE A 113 2.05 4.20 10.66
CA ILE A 113 1.47 3.46 9.53
C ILE A 113 1.76 4.14 8.20
N PHE A 114 1.98 3.33 7.17
CA PHE A 114 2.21 3.78 5.80
C PHE A 114 0.89 3.72 5.04
N VAL A 115 0.34 4.87 4.63
CA VAL A 115 -1.00 4.95 4.06
C VAL A 115 -0.95 5.25 2.56
N THR A 116 -1.61 4.41 1.76
CA THR A 116 -1.90 4.68 0.35
C THR A 116 -3.42 4.78 0.15
N ARG A 117 -3.87 5.74 -0.67
CA ARG A 117 -5.31 6.00 -0.85
C ARG A 117 -5.65 6.30 -2.30
N VAL A 118 -6.72 5.66 -2.78
CA VAL A 118 -7.32 5.93 -4.09
C VAL A 118 -8.81 5.59 -4.03
N ALA A 119 -9.66 6.26 -4.80
CA ALA A 119 -11.09 6.00 -4.79
C ALA A 119 -11.39 4.51 -5.08
N GLY A 120 -12.16 3.88 -4.20
CA GLY A 120 -12.46 2.45 -4.28
C GLY A 120 -11.33 1.53 -3.82
N ASN A 121 -10.30 2.03 -3.14
CA ASN A 121 -9.16 1.26 -2.60
C ASN A 121 -8.57 0.23 -3.60
N VAL A 122 -8.50 0.58 -4.89
CA VAL A 122 -8.00 -0.30 -5.95
C VAL A 122 -6.46 -0.31 -5.99
N ALA A 123 -5.85 -1.48 -6.17
CA ALA A 123 -4.40 -1.65 -6.29
C ALA A 123 -3.96 -1.36 -7.74
N THR A 124 -3.65 -0.09 -8.04
CA THR A 124 -3.00 0.30 -9.30
C THR A 124 -1.50 0.02 -9.25
N SER A 125 -0.81 0.12 -10.38
CA SER A 125 0.64 -0.10 -10.43
C SER A 125 1.41 0.81 -9.49
N GLU A 126 1.01 2.07 -9.37
CA GLU A 126 1.62 3.07 -8.49
C GLU A 126 1.35 2.77 -7.01
N ILE A 127 0.14 2.29 -6.70
CA ILE A 127 -0.22 1.83 -5.35
C ILE A 127 0.60 0.59 -4.98
N ILE A 128 0.71 -0.39 -5.88
CA ILE A 128 1.53 -1.59 -5.67
C ILE A 128 2.99 -1.18 -5.42
N ALA A 129 3.56 -0.33 -6.26
CA ALA A 129 4.95 0.15 -6.11
C ALA A 129 5.16 0.88 -4.76
N SER A 130 4.20 1.69 -4.33
CA SER A 130 4.25 2.34 -3.02
C SER A 130 4.22 1.33 -1.87
N LEU A 131 3.39 0.30 -1.96
CA LEU A 131 3.33 -0.76 -0.95
C LEU A 131 4.59 -1.63 -0.95
N GLU A 132 5.19 -1.90 -2.12
CA GLU A 132 6.50 -2.56 -2.25
C GLU A 132 7.59 -1.75 -1.54
N TYR A 133 7.59 -0.42 -1.68
CA TYR A 133 8.49 0.46 -0.93
C TYR A 133 8.28 0.30 0.59
N GLY A 134 7.02 0.28 1.04
CA GLY A 134 6.68 0.03 2.45
C GLY A 134 7.26 -1.30 2.97
N VAL A 135 7.17 -2.35 2.16
CA VAL A 135 7.68 -3.69 2.52
C VAL A 135 9.21 -3.75 2.46
N ALA A 136 9.79 -3.39 1.30
CA ALA A 136 11.21 -3.62 1.03
C ALA A 136 12.12 -2.59 1.71
N VAL A 137 11.68 -1.34 1.85
CA VAL A 137 12.50 -0.24 2.37
C VAL A 137 12.16 0.09 3.81
N LEU A 138 10.87 0.17 4.15
CA LEU A 138 10.43 0.55 5.50
C LEU A 138 10.24 -0.66 6.43
N GLY A 139 10.12 -1.88 5.88
CA GLY A 139 10.03 -3.10 6.65
C GLY A 139 8.69 -3.31 7.35
N VAL A 140 7.59 -2.80 6.78
CA VAL A 140 6.24 -3.04 7.31
C VAL A 140 5.94 -4.54 7.39
N LYS A 141 5.21 -4.95 8.42
CA LYS A 141 4.90 -6.36 8.72
C LYS A 141 3.50 -6.77 8.36
N ALA A 142 2.60 -5.81 8.12
CA ALA A 142 1.25 -6.09 7.65
C ALA A 142 0.85 -5.10 6.56
N ILE A 143 0.08 -5.58 5.58
CA ILE A 143 -0.67 -4.74 4.65
C ILE A 143 -2.15 -5.05 4.87
N LEU A 144 -2.95 -4.01 5.14
CA LEU A 144 -4.40 -4.10 5.27
C LEU A 144 -5.07 -3.38 4.09
N VAL A 145 -5.86 -4.09 3.30
CA VAL A 145 -6.72 -3.49 2.28
C VAL A 145 -8.07 -3.17 2.91
N LEU A 146 -8.35 -1.89 3.06
CA LEU A 146 -9.48 -1.38 3.81
C LEU A 146 -10.58 -0.84 2.88
N GLY A 147 -11.65 -1.61 2.70
CA GLY A 147 -12.92 -1.13 2.18
C GLY A 147 -13.70 -0.35 3.24
N HIS A 148 -14.78 0.32 2.85
CA HIS A 148 -15.67 0.98 3.82
C HIS A 148 -17.12 0.96 3.35
N THR A 149 -18.07 0.94 4.27
CA THR A 149 -19.49 0.98 3.96
C THR A 149 -19.87 2.25 3.19
N SER A 150 -20.87 2.17 2.32
CA SER A 150 -21.35 3.29 1.51
C SER A 150 -20.26 3.92 0.62
N CYS A 151 -19.33 3.11 0.09
CA CYS A 151 -18.28 3.58 -0.81
C CYS A 151 -18.88 4.13 -2.12
N GLY A 152 -18.68 5.43 -2.38
CA GLY A 152 -19.21 6.10 -3.57
C GLY A 152 -18.64 5.55 -4.87
N ALA A 153 -17.36 5.21 -4.92
CA ALA A 153 -16.72 4.66 -6.12
C ALA A 153 -17.26 3.26 -6.47
N VAL A 154 -17.44 2.38 -5.47
CA VAL A 154 -18.04 1.06 -5.68
C VAL A 154 -19.51 1.19 -6.10
N LYS A 155 -20.29 2.03 -5.40
CA LYS A 155 -21.69 2.27 -5.74
C LYS A 155 -21.84 2.77 -7.17
N ALA A 156 -21.04 3.75 -7.58
CA ALA A 156 -21.09 4.32 -8.92
C ALA A 156 -20.68 3.30 -10.01
N SER A 157 -19.73 2.38 -9.71
CA SER A 157 -19.33 1.34 -10.65
C SER A 157 -20.39 0.23 -10.86
N MET A 158 -21.40 0.17 -10.00
CA MET A 158 -22.56 -0.75 -10.14
C MET A 158 -23.62 -0.22 -11.11
N THR A 159 -23.56 1.07 -11.47
CA THR A 159 -24.50 1.68 -12.41
C THR A 159 -23.94 1.66 -13.83
N THR A 160 -24.82 1.41 -14.81
CA THR A 160 -24.46 1.52 -16.22
C THR A 160 -24.56 2.97 -16.67
N GLY A 161 -23.51 3.52 -17.26
CA GLY A 161 -23.52 4.87 -17.80
C GLY A 161 -22.12 5.38 -18.17
N ASN A 162 -22.05 6.42 -18.98
CA ASN A 162 -20.81 7.09 -19.29
C ASN A 162 -20.28 7.83 -18.06
N VAL A 163 -19.01 7.59 -17.74
CA VAL A 163 -18.31 8.31 -16.69
C VAL A 163 -17.31 9.28 -17.29
N PRO A 164 -17.22 10.52 -16.79
CA PRO A 164 -16.34 11.53 -17.37
C PRO A 164 -14.86 11.22 -17.07
N GLY A 165 -13.99 11.55 -18.04
CA GLY A 165 -12.55 11.56 -17.90
C GLY A 165 -11.94 10.21 -17.47
N GLN A 166 -11.03 10.24 -16.52
CA GLN A 166 -10.24 9.08 -16.08
C GLN A 166 -10.98 8.17 -15.05
N ILE A 167 -12.20 8.51 -14.64
CA ILE A 167 -12.96 7.73 -13.66
C ILE A 167 -13.18 6.29 -14.14
N SER A 168 -13.31 6.08 -15.44
CA SER A 168 -13.47 4.77 -16.08
C SER A 168 -12.34 3.78 -15.74
N LEU A 169 -11.11 4.27 -15.50
CA LEU A 169 -9.98 3.43 -15.11
C LEU A 169 -10.20 2.78 -13.73
N LEU A 170 -10.84 3.49 -12.81
CA LEU A 170 -11.19 2.95 -11.50
C LEU A 170 -12.31 1.91 -11.61
N TYR A 171 -13.32 2.19 -12.42
CA TYR A 171 -14.47 1.30 -12.61
C TYR A 171 -14.07 -0.04 -13.20
N ALA A 172 -13.17 -0.05 -14.17
CA ALA A 172 -12.67 -1.28 -14.77
C ALA A 172 -12.08 -2.25 -13.72
N ARG A 173 -11.43 -1.71 -12.69
CA ARG A 173 -10.86 -2.50 -11.60
C ARG A 173 -11.86 -2.97 -10.55
N LEU A 174 -13.05 -2.35 -10.50
CA LEU A 174 -14.12 -2.70 -9.57
C LEU A 174 -15.11 -3.72 -10.15
N GLN A 175 -15.10 -3.93 -11.49
CA GLN A 175 -16.10 -4.75 -12.19
C GLN A 175 -16.17 -6.18 -11.66
N GLN A 176 -15.06 -6.83 -11.34
CA GLN A 176 -15.06 -8.18 -10.81
C GLN A 176 -15.83 -8.25 -9.48
N ALA A 177 -15.62 -7.30 -8.58
CA ALA A 177 -16.34 -7.22 -7.31
C ALA A 177 -17.83 -6.96 -7.50
N VAL A 178 -18.17 -6.08 -8.44
CA VAL A 178 -19.57 -5.79 -8.80
C VAL A 178 -20.26 -7.04 -9.31
N GLN A 179 -19.63 -7.80 -10.20
CA GLN A 179 -20.20 -9.05 -10.74
C GLN A 179 -20.42 -10.10 -9.64
N GLN A 180 -19.51 -10.22 -8.67
CA GLN A 180 -19.64 -11.17 -7.56
C GLN A 180 -20.69 -10.77 -6.52
N SER A 181 -21.12 -9.51 -6.51
CA SER A 181 -22.01 -8.97 -5.48
C SER A 181 -23.49 -9.29 -5.67
N ASN A 182 -23.89 -9.73 -6.86
CA ASN A 182 -25.30 -9.89 -7.24
C ASN A 182 -26.16 -8.62 -6.96
N GLY A 183 -25.59 -7.43 -7.19
CA GLY A 183 -26.26 -6.15 -6.99
C GLY A 183 -26.26 -5.62 -5.55
N ASP A 184 -25.64 -6.32 -4.61
CA ASP A 184 -25.50 -5.88 -3.21
C ASP A 184 -24.24 -5.05 -3.02
N LEU A 185 -24.41 -3.77 -2.63
CA LEU A 185 -23.29 -2.84 -2.43
C LEU A 185 -22.33 -3.32 -1.35
N ASN A 186 -22.81 -3.85 -0.24
CA ASN A 186 -21.93 -4.27 0.86
C ASN A 186 -21.11 -5.49 0.45
N LYS A 187 -21.70 -6.44 -0.25
CA LYS A 187 -20.99 -7.58 -0.85
C LYS A 187 -19.96 -7.12 -1.89
N ALA A 188 -20.28 -6.11 -2.73
CA ALA A 188 -19.32 -5.56 -3.68
C ALA A 188 -18.11 -4.92 -2.97
N ILE A 189 -18.34 -4.18 -1.90
CA ILE A 189 -17.28 -3.55 -1.10
C ILE A 189 -16.37 -4.62 -0.46
N GLU A 190 -16.96 -5.65 0.15
CA GLU A 190 -16.21 -6.74 0.76
C GLU A 190 -15.41 -7.53 -0.29
N ALA A 191 -16.06 -7.93 -1.39
CA ALA A 191 -15.42 -8.62 -2.50
C ALA A 191 -14.26 -7.79 -3.09
N ASN A 192 -14.45 -6.47 -3.26
CA ASN A 192 -13.38 -5.60 -3.74
C ASN A 192 -12.18 -5.62 -2.79
N ALA A 193 -12.37 -5.48 -1.48
CA ALA A 193 -11.25 -5.51 -0.53
C ALA A 193 -10.46 -6.82 -0.62
N LYS A 194 -11.16 -7.97 -0.72
CA LYS A 194 -10.54 -9.30 -0.93
C LYS A 194 -9.77 -9.39 -2.25
N ILE A 195 -10.40 -8.99 -3.36
CA ILE A 195 -9.79 -9.02 -4.70
C ILE A 195 -8.51 -8.18 -4.73
N GLN A 196 -8.53 -6.97 -4.16
CA GLN A 196 -7.34 -6.11 -4.15
C GLN A 196 -6.24 -6.70 -3.25
N ALA A 197 -6.59 -7.33 -2.11
CA ALA A 197 -5.61 -8.04 -1.28
C ALA A 197 -4.99 -9.24 -2.02
N ASP A 198 -5.78 -10.00 -2.78
CA ASP A 198 -5.28 -11.10 -3.60
C ASP A 198 -4.42 -10.62 -4.77
N LEU A 199 -4.80 -9.49 -5.37
CA LEU A 199 -3.98 -8.86 -6.40
C LEU A 199 -2.59 -8.46 -5.87
N LEU A 200 -2.50 -7.90 -4.67
CA LEU A 200 -1.21 -7.59 -4.04
C LEU A 200 -0.35 -8.84 -3.83
N ARG A 201 -0.96 -9.96 -3.41
CA ARG A 201 -0.25 -11.24 -3.20
C ARG A 201 0.29 -11.84 -4.50
N THR A 202 -0.39 -11.61 -5.62
CA THR A 202 -0.08 -12.26 -6.91
C THR A 202 0.71 -11.39 -7.87
N ALA A 203 0.44 -10.07 -7.92
CA ALA A 203 1.04 -9.15 -8.88
C ALA A 203 2.43 -8.65 -8.46
N SER A 204 2.75 -8.67 -7.15
CA SER A 204 4.03 -8.20 -6.64
C SER A 204 4.94 -9.36 -6.24
N THR A 205 6.14 -9.41 -6.81
CA THR A 205 7.18 -10.36 -6.38
C THR A 205 7.69 -10.03 -4.99
N VAL A 206 7.86 -8.75 -4.67
CA VAL A 206 8.33 -8.26 -3.35
C VAL A 206 7.37 -8.68 -2.24
N ILE A 207 6.07 -8.43 -2.42
CA ILE A 207 5.05 -8.78 -1.43
C ILE A 207 4.94 -10.30 -1.30
N ARG A 208 4.90 -11.02 -2.42
CA ARG A 208 4.80 -12.47 -2.43
C ARG A 208 5.98 -13.14 -1.70
N ASP A 209 7.20 -12.70 -2.00
CA ASP A 209 8.40 -13.27 -1.40
C ASP A 209 8.46 -12.97 0.11
N ALA A 210 8.09 -11.74 0.55
CA ALA A 210 7.98 -11.41 1.96
C ALA A 210 6.93 -12.25 2.71
N ILE A 211 5.81 -12.58 2.06
CA ILE A 211 4.80 -13.50 2.63
C ILE A 211 5.37 -14.91 2.77
N LYS A 212 6.02 -15.41 1.72
CA LYS A 212 6.67 -16.74 1.72
C LYS A 212 7.70 -16.90 2.83
N ASP A 213 8.44 -15.83 3.10
CA ASP A 213 9.46 -15.79 4.15
C ASP A 213 8.90 -15.49 5.54
N ASN A 214 7.56 -15.49 5.71
CA ASN A 214 6.87 -15.16 6.96
C ASN A 214 7.25 -13.77 7.53
N GLN A 215 7.60 -12.82 6.66
CA GLN A 215 7.95 -11.46 7.05
C GLN A 215 6.81 -10.47 6.85
N LEU A 216 5.74 -10.87 6.16
CA LEU A 216 4.60 -10.01 5.83
C LEU A 216 3.29 -10.78 5.89
N LYS A 217 2.25 -10.12 6.41
CA LYS A 217 0.85 -10.55 6.29
C LYS A 217 0.05 -9.56 5.47
N VAL A 218 -0.75 -10.04 4.54
CA VAL A 218 -1.73 -9.23 3.78
C VAL A 218 -3.12 -9.66 4.20
N ALA A 219 -3.96 -8.70 4.57
CA ALA A 219 -5.35 -8.93 4.99
C ALA A 219 -6.29 -7.95 4.30
N SER A 220 -7.58 -8.29 4.26
CA SER A 220 -8.67 -7.41 3.84
C SER A 220 -9.63 -7.15 5.00
N ALA A 221 -10.25 -5.96 4.99
CA ALA A 221 -11.21 -5.57 6.01
C ALA A 221 -12.21 -4.55 5.45
N VAL A 222 -13.31 -4.38 6.17
CA VAL A 222 -14.32 -3.34 5.90
C VAL A 222 -14.51 -2.47 7.13
N TYR A 223 -14.36 -1.16 6.96
CA TYR A 223 -14.65 -0.14 7.93
C TYR A 223 -16.12 0.30 7.84
N ASN A 224 -16.83 0.20 8.95
CA ASN A 224 -18.21 0.63 9.06
C ASN A 224 -18.28 2.09 9.51
N LEU A 225 -18.71 2.99 8.63
CA LEU A 225 -18.80 4.42 8.88
C LEU A 225 -19.76 4.79 10.03
N ALA A 226 -20.79 3.97 10.29
CA ALA A 226 -21.77 4.27 11.33
C ALA A 226 -21.30 3.88 12.74
N THR A 227 -20.48 2.83 12.85
CA THR A 227 -20.06 2.28 14.15
C THR A 227 -18.60 2.51 14.48
N GLY A 228 -17.80 2.97 13.51
CA GLY A 228 -16.35 3.09 13.68
C GLY A 228 -15.60 1.77 13.64
N LYS A 229 -16.28 0.62 13.54
CA LYS A 229 -15.66 -0.71 13.62
C LYS A 229 -15.06 -1.15 12.30
N VAL A 230 -13.92 -1.80 12.36
CA VAL A 230 -13.27 -2.53 11.27
C VAL A 230 -13.46 -4.03 11.49
N THR A 231 -13.93 -4.74 10.47
CA THR A 231 -14.09 -6.19 10.49
C THR A 231 -13.20 -6.80 9.41
N LEU A 232 -12.35 -7.75 9.81
CA LEU A 232 -11.55 -8.54 8.86
C LEU A 232 -12.47 -9.42 8.00
N SER A 233 -12.11 -9.61 6.72
CA SER A 233 -12.90 -10.34 5.74
C SER A 233 -12.12 -11.47 5.04
#